data_1067745a8fb90c5001eb408aee327fa1
#
_entry.id   1067745a8fb90c5001eb408aee327fa1
#
_cell.length_a   1.000
_cell.length_b   1.000
_cell.length_c   1.000
_cell.angle_alpha   90.00
_cell.angle_beta   90.00
_cell.angle_gamma   90.00
#
_symmetry.space_group_name_H-M   'P 1'
#
loop_
_entity.id
_entity.type
_entity.pdbx_description
1 polymer ?
#
loop_
_entity_poly.entity_id
_entity_poly.type
_entity_poly.pdbx_seq_one_letter_code
_entity_poly.pdbx_strand_id
1 'polypeptide(L)'
;MTKRTAALDRQRQAMLRQMLEERRREIQEKLRSLRETLPADVVEVKDPEERSVADYVQEVDFALMEMKSATLAKIDDALHRLEHGRYGVCAECGREIAEARLAAVPFASLCRGCQEEQERYEREQRARHQYSEKQLTGDLLRR
;
A
#
# COMPACT_ATOMS: atom_id res chain seq x y z
N MET A 1 16.66 23.88 24.65
CA MET A 1 16.97 23.24 23.34
C MET A 1 18.03 24.07 22.63
N THR A 2 19.19 23.51 22.44
CA THR A 2 20.31 24.23 21.82
C THR A 2 20.13 24.31 20.30
N LYS A 3 20.61 25.42 19.68
CA LYS A 3 20.57 25.64 18.21
C LYS A 3 21.13 24.47 17.38
N ARG A 4 21.99 23.66 17.99
CA ARG A 4 22.65 22.48 17.39
C ARG A 4 21.69 21.29 17.23
N THR A 5 20.79 21.04 18.18
CA THR A 5 19.74 20.00 18.11
C THR A 5 18.71 20.34 17.04
N ALA A 6 18.27 21.60 16.96
CA ALA A 6 17.31 22.04 15.96
C ALA A 6 17.86 22.01 14.51
N ALA A 7 19.17 22.15 14.32
CA ALA A 7 19.82 22.01 13.01
C ALA A 7 19.93 20.53 12.57
N LEU A 8 20.26 19.63 13.50
CA LEU A 8 20.30 18.18 13.27
C LEU A 8 18.91 17.65 12.97
N ASP A 9 17.87 18.12 13.66
CA ASP A 9 16.49 17.73 13.41
C ASP A 9 16.02 18.18 12.01
N ARG A 10 16.37 19.39 11.58
CA ARG A 10 16.06 19.88 10.23
C ARG A 10 16.78 19.10 9.14
N GLN A 11 18.04 18.76 9.35
CA GLN A 11 18.83 17.97 8.41
C GLN A 11 18.25 16.55 8.29
N ARG A 12 17.89 15.92 9.41
CA ARG A 12 17.22 14.62 9.45
C ARG A 12 15.86 14.65 8.72
N GLN A 13 15.06 15.68 8.95
CA GLN A 13 13.79 15.88 8.25
C GLN A 13 13.97 16.05 6.74
N ALA A 14 14.99 16.80 6.30
CA ALA A 14 15.30 16.98 4.88
C ALA A 14 15.71 15.65 4.22
N MET A 15 16.54 14.84 4.89
CA MET A 15 16.94 13.53 4.41
C MET A 15 15.74 12.56 4.30
N LEU A 16 14.87 12.53 5.30
CA LEU A 16 13.67 11.70 5.30
C LEU A 16 12.71 12.12 4.18
N ARG A 17 12.52 13.43 3.98
CA ARG A 17 11.72 13.97 2.88
C ARG A 17 12.28 13.51 1.54
N GLN A 18 13.57 13.70 1.30
CA GLN A 18 14.21 13.30 0.06
C GLN A 18 14.03 11.81 -0.22
N MET A 19 14.24 10.96 0.78
CA MET A 19 14.08 9.51 0.67
C MET A 19 12.63 9.13 0.30
N LEU A 20 11.64 9.74 0.95
CA LEU A 20 10.22 9.50 0.66
C LEU A 20 9.83 10.00 -0.75
N GLU A 21 10.33 11.15 -1.16
CA GLU A 21 10.10 11.71 -2.50
C GLU A 21 10.76 10.88 -3.61
N GLU A 22 11.94 10.32 -3.36
CA GLU A 22 12.59 9.38 -4.28
C GLU A 22 11.76 8.10 -4.42
N ARG A 23 11.31 7.54 -3.32
CA ARG A 23 10.45 6.36 -3.33
C ARG A 23 9.11 6.60 -4.03
N ARG A 24 8.53 7.78 -3.83
CA ARG A 24 7.34 8.23 -4.54
C ARG A 24 7.55 8.24 -6.05
N ARG A 25 8.65 8.83 -6.53
CA ARG A 25 8.98 8.89 -7.96
C ARG A 25 9.16 7.50 -8.56
N GLU A 26 9.89 6.61 -7.90
CA GLU A 26 10.07 5.22 -8.34
C GLU A 26 8.72 4.51 -8.55
N ILE A 27 7.80 4.68 -7.62
CA ILE A 27 6.48 4.05 -7.70
C ILE A 27 5.63 4.68 -8.79
N GLN A 28 5.68 6.01 -8.96
CA GLN A 28 4.99 6.70 -10.04
C GLN A 28 5.47 6.26 -11.42
N GLU A 29 6.78 6.08 -11.61
CA GLU A 29 7.37 5.56 -12.84
C GLU A 29 6.91 4.11 -13.13
N LYS A 30 6.89 3.26 -12.09
CA LYS A 30 6.37 1.89 -12.20
C LYS A 30 4.89 1.87 -12.60
N LEU A 31 4.06 2.73 -12.00
CA LEU A 31 2.65 2.86 -12.36
C LEU A 31 2.46 3.34 -13.80
N ARG A 32 3.28 4.29 -14.26
CA ARG A 32 3.26 4.74 -15.65
C ARG A 32 3.59 3.58 -16.59
N SER A 33 4.70 2.89 -16.35
CA SER A 33 5.12 1.74 -17.15
C SER A 33 4.05 0.65 -17.23
N LEU A 34 3.41 0.31 -16.12
CA LEU A 34 2.31 -0.66 -16.09
C LEU A 34 1.10 -0.20 -16.92
N ARG A 35 0.76 1.08 -16.89
CA ARG A 35 -0.33 1.64 -17.71
C ARG A 35 -0.02 1.62 -19.20
N GLU A 36 1.23 1.87 -19.57
CA GLU A 36 1.69 1.87 -20.96
C GLU A 36 1.73 0.45 -21.56
N THR A 37 1.94 -0.57 -20.72
CA THR A 37 1.94 -1.98 -21.15
C THR A 37 0.56 -2.61 -21.20
N LEU A 38 -0.45 -1.99 -20.59
CA LEU A 38 -1.83 -2.45 -20.74
C LEU A 38 -2.31 -2.20 -22.18
N PRO A 39 -2.88 -3.22 -22.86
CA PRO A 39 -3.42 -3.04 -24.21
C PRO A 39 -4.53 -1.98 -24.16
N ALA A 40 -4.40 -0.96 -25.00
CA ALA A 40 -5.41 0.09 -25.14
C ALA A 40 -6.71 -0.43 -25.78
N ASP A 41 -6.61 -1.52 -26.53
CA ASP A 41 -7.73 -2.19 -27.19
C ASP A 41 -7.73 -3.68 -26.80
N VAL A 42 -8.92 -4.25 -26.73
CA VAL A 42 -9.12 -5.70 -26.63
C VAL A 42 -8.51 -6.30 -27.90
N VAL A 43 -7.27 -6.79 -27.79
CA VAL A 43 -6.68 -7.55 -28.87
C VAL A 43 -7.58 -8.74 -29.11
N GLU A 44 -8.14 -8.84 -30.29
CA GLU A 44 -9.03 -9.93 -30.72
C GLU A 44 -8.18 -11.21 -30.82
N VAL A 45 -7.90 -11.82 -29.66
CA VAL A 45 -7.20 -13.08 -29.57
C VAL A 45 -8.15 -14.16 -30.04
N LYS A 46 -7.80 -14.81 -31.14
CA LYS A 46 -8.66 -15.81 -31.81
C LYS A 46 -8.67 -17.17 -31.11
N ASP A 47 -7.63 -17.42 -30.28
CA ASP A 47 -7.48 -18.70 -29.54
C ASP A 47 -7.97 -18.55 -28.09
N PRO A 48 -8.91 -19.43 -27.62
CA PRO A 48 -9.39 -19.41 -26.24
C PRO A 48 -8.31 -19.61 -25.17
N GLU A 49 -7.27 -20.38 -25.46
CA GLU A 49 -6.16 -20.61 -24.52
C GLU A 49 -5.28 -19.37 -24.38
N GLU A 50 -4.93 -18.72 -25.49
CA GLU A 50 -4.18 -17.45 -25.49
C GLU A 50 -5.00 -16.33 -24.79
N ARG A 51 -6.30 -16.30 -24.98
CA ARG A 51 -7.20 -15.34 -24.33
C ARG A 51 -7.19 -15.53 -22.81
N SER A 52 -7.25 -16.77 -22.32
CA SER A 52 -7.23 -17.05 -20.88
C SER A 52 -5.92 -16.61 -20.24
N VAL A 53 -4.79 -16.78 -20.91
CA VAL A 53 -3.47 -16.30 -20.42
C VAL A 53 -3.41 -14.77 -20.42
N ALA A 54 -3.90 -14.12 -21.47
CA ALA A 54 -3.93 -12.66 -21.57
C ALA A 54 -4.81 -12.04 -20.48
N ASP A 55 -5.98 -12.59 -20.23
CA ASP A 55 -6.89 -12.14 -19.17
C ASP A 55 -6.24 -12.28 -17.79
N TYR A 56 -5.55 -13.39 -17.53
CA TYR A 56 -4.82 -13.61 -16.28
C TYR A 56 -3.68 -12.59 -16.06
N VAL A 57 -2.88 -12.33 -17.10
CA VAL A 57 -1.79 -11.33 -17.05
C VAL A 57 -2.37 -9.95 -16.75
N GLN A 58 -3.47 -9.59 -17.39
CA GLN A 58 -4.15 -8.32 -17.16
C GLN A 58 -4.67 -8.19 -15.72
N GLU A 59 -5.26 -9.26 -15.15
CA GLU A 59 -5.67 -9.27 -13.74
C GLU A 59 -4.50 -9.06 -12.78
N VAL A 60 -3.36 -9.70 -13.03
CA VAL A 60 -2.14 -9.53 -12.24
C VAL A 60 -1.61 -8.10 -12.33
N ASP A 61 -1.60 -7.50 -13.51
CA ASP A 61 -1.15 -6.13 -13.71
C ASP A 61 -2.07 -5.13 -12.99
N PHE A 62 -3.39 -5.32 -13.03
CA PHE A 62 -4.34 -4.51 -12.25
C PHE A 62 -4.12 -4.64 -10.76
N ALA A 63 -3.95 -5.86 -10.23
CA ALA A 63 -3.67 -6.08 -8.81
C ALA A 63 -2.35 -5.41 -8.39
N LEU A 64 -1.32 -5.47 -9.24
CA LEU A 64 -0.04 -4.78 -9.00
C LEU A 64 -0.20 -3.26 -9.00
N MET A 65 -0.99 -2.71 -9.90
CA MET A 65 -1.31 -1.27 -9.94
C MET A 65 -2.04 -0.81 -8.67
N GLU A 66 -3.01 -1.59 -8.18
CA GLU A 66 -3.69 -1.30 -6.91
C GLU A 66 -2.74 -1.29 -5.73
N MET A 67 -1.86 -2.29 -5.63
CA MET A 67 -0.84 -2.35 -4.57
C MET A 67 0.12 -1.15 -4.63
N LYS A 68 0.56 -0.76 -5.82
CA LYS A 68 1.44 0.41 -6.03
C LYS A 68 0.72 1.71 -5.69
N SER A 69 -0.53 1.86 -6.08
CA SER A 69 -1.35 3.03 -5.75
C SER A 69 -1.59 3.16 -4.24
N ALA A 70 -1.87 2.05 -3.55
CA ALA A 70 -2.01 2.03 -2.10
C ALA A 70 -0.69 2.41 -1.39
N THR A 71 0.45 1.94 -1.91
CA THR A 71 1.77 2.31 -1.36
C THR A 71 2.05 3.79 -1.59
N LEU A 72 1.70 4.34 -2.76
CA LEU A 72 1.84 5.76 -3.07
C LEU A 72 1.05 6.63 -2.09
N ALA A 73 -0.19 6.27 -1.81
CA ALA A 73 -1.02 6.96 -0.82
C ALA A 73 -0.40 6.94 0.60
N LYS A 74 0.22 5.84 0.99
CA LYS A 74 0.95 5.75 2.28
C LYS A 74 2.19 6.64 2.32
N ILE A 75 2.90 6.79 1.20
CA ILE A 75 4.06 7.70 1.10
C ILE A 75 3.59 9.16 1.18
N ASP A 76 2.50 9.52 0.49
CA ASP A 76 1.93 10.86 0.56
C ASP A 76 1.47 11.20 1.99
N ASP A 77 0.85 10.27 2.70
CA ASP A 77 0.52 10.43 4.12
C ASP A 77 1.76 10.61 4.99
N ALA A 78 2.82 9.83 4.76
CA ALA A 78 4.08 9.95 5.49
C ALA A 78 4.74 11.32 5.29
N LEU A 79 4.74 11.85 4.06
CA LEU A 79 5.22 13.20 3.74
C LEU A 79 4.41 14.27 4.47
N HIS A 80 3.08 14.16 4.44
CA HIS A 80 2.19 15.06 5.16
C HIS A 80 2.43 15.02 6.68
N ARG A 81 2.62 13.83 7.24
CA ARG A 81 2.94 13.66 8.68
C ARG A 81 4.31 14.21 9.03
N LEU A 82 5.29 14.11 8.13
CA LEU A 82 6.62 14.70 8.32
C LEU A 82 6.53 16.23 8.38
N GLU A 83 5.73 16.86 7.53
CA GLU A 83 5.49 18.31 7.53
C GLU A 83 4.84 18.82 8.83
N HIS A 84 3.96 18.01 9.43
CA HIS A 84 3.25 18.34 10.66
C HIS A 84 3.95 17.83 11.94
N GLY A 85 5.18 17.35 11.84
CA GLY A 85 5.95 16.87 13.00
C GLY A 85 5.40 15.59 13.66
N ARG A 86 4.60 14.81 12.94
CA ARG A 86 3.98 13.56 13.42
C ARG A 86 4.57 12.29 12.78
N TYR A 87 5.63 12.43 11.99
CA TYR A 87 6.32 11.30 11.42
C TYR A 87 6.95 10.43 12.53
N GLY A 88 6.86 9.11 12.38
CA GLY A 88 7.39 8.15 13.35
C GLY A 88 6.50 7.92 14.58
N VAL A 89 5.33 8.54 14.64
CA VAL A 89 4.33 8.31 15.69
C VAL A 89 3.19 7.46 15.14
N CYS A 90 2.84 6.39 15.85
CA CYS A 90 1.75 5.51 15.45
C CYS A 90 0.40 6.24 15.44
N ALA A 91 -0.33 6.12 14.33
CA ALA A 91 -1.63 6.77 14.16
C ALA A 91 -2.71 6.27 15.14
N GLU A 92 -2.63 5.00 15.55
CA GLU A 92 -3.61 4.36 16.43
C GLU A 92 -3.30 4.58 17.91
N CYS A 93 -2.12 4.20 18.35
CA CYS A 93 -1.79 4.21 19.78
C CYS A 93 -0.95 5.42 20.24
N GLY A 94 -0.51 6.29 19.33
CA GLY A 94 0.28 7.48 19.66
C GLY A 94 1.71 7.21 20.15
N ARG A 95 2.15 5.95 20.21
CA ARG A 95 3.51 5.59 20.59
C ARG A 95 4.47 5.73 19.40
N GLU A 96 5.74 5.91 19.69
CA GLU A 96 6.79 5.94 18.67
C GLU A 96 6.87 4.61 17.93
N ILE A 97 7.06 4.69 16.62
CA ILE A 97 7.32 3.55 15.76
C ILE A 97 8.82 3.25 15.83
N ALA A 98 9.18 1.98 16.05
CA ALA A 98 10.57 1.55 16.15
C ALA A 98 11.40 1.98 14.92
N GLU A 99 12.60 2.49 15.13
CA GLU A 99 13.50 2.95 14.05
C GLU A 99 13.81 1.84 13.04
N ALA A 100 13.98 0.60 13.50
CA ALA A 100 14.21 -0.55 12.62
C ALA A 100 13.02 -0.79 11.66
N ARG A 101 11.79 -0.52 12.11
CA ARG A 101 10.60 -0.62 11.27
C ARG A 101 10.54 0.52 10.26
N LEU A 102 10.86 1.75 10.66
CA LEU A 102 10.92 2.91 9.76
C LEU A 102 12.06 2.79 8.75
N ALA A 103 13.16 2.15 9.10
CA ALA A 103 14.25 1.86 8.17
C ALA A 103 13.80 0.85 7.08
N ALA A 104 13.02 -0.15 7.44
CA ALA A 104 12.49 -1.14 6.50
C ALA A 104 11.28 -0.61 5.70
N VAL A 105 10.38 0.13 6.37
CA VAL A 105 9.15 0.70 5.80
C VAL A 105 9.06 2.18 6.18
N PRO A 106 9.70 3.08 5.42
CA PRO A 106 9.79 4.50 5.77
C PRO A 106 8.43 5.22 5.83
N PHE A 107 7.43 4.68 5.18
CA PHE A 107 6.05 5.19 5.14
C PHE A 107 5.11 4.49 6.14
N ALA A 108 5.64 3.77 7.13
CA ALA A 108 4.81 3.12 8.14
C ALA A 108 4.08 4.18 8.99
N SER A 109 2.75 4.05 9.07
CA SER A 109 1.89 4.88 9.91
C SER A 109 1.50 4.20 11.22
N LEU A 110 1.69 2.89 11.32
CA LEU A 110 1.34 2.07 12.48
C LEU A 110 2.59 1.40 13.06
N CYS A 111 2.62 1.26 14.38
CA CYS A 111 3.60 0.40 15.02
C CYS A 111 3.26 -1.08 14.71
N ARG A 112 4.21 -1.97 14.96
CA ARG A 112 4.04 -3.41 14.67
C ARG A 112 2.78 -3.99 15.32
N GLY A 113 2.56 -3.71 16.59
CA GLY A 113 1.40 -4.24 17.32
C GLY A 113 0.06 -3.80 16.73
N CYS A 114 -0.09 -2.50 16.44
CA CYS A 114 -1.32 -1.99 15.82
C CYS A 114 -1.52 -2.51 14.39
N GLN A 115 -0.45 -2.69 13.64
CA GLN A 115 -0.50 -3.29 12.30
C GLN A 115 -0.98 -4.75 12.35
N GLU A 116 -0.41 -5.55 13.26
CA GLU A 116 -0.81 -6.95 13.45
C GLU A 116 -2.28 -7.08 13.90
N GLU A 117 -2.74 -6.17 14.75
CA GLU A 117 -4.14 -6.12 15.20
C GLU A 117 -5.10 -5.75 14.08
N GLN A 118 -4.75 -4.75 13.26
CA GLN A 118 -5.54 -4.38 12.10
C GLN A 118 -5.62 -5.52 11.08
N GLU A 119 -4.51 -6.18 10.77
CA GLU A 119 -4.47 -7.31 9.84
C GLU A 119 -5.27 -8.51 10.35
N ARG A 120 -5.27 -8.75 11.67
CA ARG A 120 -6.10 -9.78 12.29
C ARG A 120 -7.58 -9.46 12.11
N TYR A 121 -7.99 -8.23 12.41
CA TYR A 121 -9.36 -7.77 12.24
C TYR A 121 -9.82 -7.90 10.79
N GLU A 122 -9.03 -7.46 9.84
CA GLU A 122 -9.35 -7.58 8.41
C GLU A 122 -9.50 -9.04 7.96
N ARG A 123 -8.64 -9.94 8.45
CA ARG A 123 -8.74 -11.38 8.16
C ARG A 123 -10.04 -11.98 8.72
N GLU A 124 -10.41 -11.62 9.93
CA GLU A 124 -11.66 -12.07 10.56
C GLU A 124 -12.88 -11.56 9.78
N GLN A 125 -12.87 -10.30 9.33
CA GLN A 125 -13.95 -9.73 8.53
C GLN A 125 -14.08 -10.43 7.16
N ARG A 126 -12.98 -10.69 6.48
CA ARG A 126 -12.99 -11.45 5.21
C ARG A 126 -13.52 -12.87 5.40
N ALA A 127 -13.12 -13.55 6.45
CA ALA A 127 -13.61 -14.89 6.76
C ALA A 127 -15.12 -14.90 7.03
N ARG A 128 -15.64 -13.92 7.77
CA ARG A 128 -17.09 -13.77 8.01
C ARG A 128 -17.86 -13.51 6.72
N HIS A 129 -17.33 -12.66 5.85
CA HIS A 129 -17.97 -12.33 4.57
C HIS A 129 -18.04 -13.56 3.67
N GLN A 130 -16.96 -14.30 3.51
CA GLN A 130 -16.91 -15.54 2.73
C GLN A 130 -17.87 -16.62 3.28
N TYR A 131 -18.02 -16.72 4.60
CA TYR A 131 -18.96 -17.65 5.22
C TYR A 131 -20.41 -17.27 4.91
N SER A 132 -20.73 -15.98 4.99
CA SER A 132 -22.07 -15.44 4.66
C SER A 132 -22.44 -15.69 3.18
N GLU A 133 -21.50 -15.45 2.26
CA GLU A 133 -21.72 -15.72 0.82
C GLU A 133 -21.96 -17.21 0.53
N LYS A 134 -21.18 -18.09 1.19
CA LYS A 134 -21.37 -19.54 1.03
C LYS A 134 -22.72 -20.03 1.56
N GLN A 135 -23.24 -19.43 2.62
CA GLN A 135 -24.57 -19.76 3.13
C GLN A 135 -25.66 -19.32 2.16
N LEU A 136 -25.58 -18.09 1.62
CA LEU A 136 -26.53 -17.55 0.65
C LEU A 136 -26.57 -18.38 -0.63
N THR A 137 -25.42 -18.79 -1.16
CA THR A 137 -25.33 -19.63 -2.35
C THR A 137 -25.78 -21.07 -2.08
N GLY A 138 -25.51 -21.61 -0.91
CA GLY A 138 -25.95 -22.95 -0.49
C GLY A 138 -27.47 -23.06 -0.34
N ASP A 139 -28.13 -22.02 0.14
CA ASP A 139 -29.61 -21.97 0.26
C ASP A 139 -30.31 -21.82 -1.10
N LEU A 140 -29.68 -21.10 -2.06
CA LEU A 140 -30.19 -20.95 -3.43
C LEU A 140 -30.16 -22.27 -4.23
N LEU A 141 -29.20 -23.16 -3.93
CA LEU A 141 -29.06 -24.44 -4.61
C LEU A 141 -29.92 -25.57 -3.99
N ARG A 142 -30.58 -25.31 -2.85
CA ARG A 142 -31.49 -26.28 -2.19
C ARG A 142 -32.98 -26.04 -2.47
N ARG A 143 -33.30 -25.05 -3.26
CA ARG A 143 -34.66 -24.79 -3.74
C ARG A 143 -34.82 -25.22 -5.20
#